data_461d2500cc90e14754a6ccf80c30498e
#
_entry.id   461d2500cc90e14754a6ccf80c30498e
#
_cell.length_a   1.000
_cell.length_b   1.000
_cell.length_c   1.000
_cell.angle_alpha   90.00
_cell.angle_beta   90.00
_cell.angle_gamma   90.00
#
_symmetry.space_group_name_H-M   'P 1'
#
loop_
_entity.id
_entity.type
_entity.pdbx_description
1 polymer ?
#
loop_
_entity_poly.entity_id
_entity_poly.type
_entity_poly.pdbx_seq_one_letter_code
_entity_poly.pdbx_strand_id
1 'polypeptide(L)'
;IPESWKWVRFGMVIDMLSGYAFKSQDFKQEGNYRLLRGINLGVDTIRWNDTVYLNEISDKLGAYKLTIGDVLLGLDRPWISEGIRVAIFDDLQDTFLVQRVLRIREIGAVTNKYAALILRSALFMNAVAPQTTGISVPHISPTQVGNVAIPLPPLAEQKRIVEKLEQLLPLCERLK
;
A
#
# COMPACT_ATOMS: atom_id res chain seq x y z
N ILE A 1 -9.72 8.29 21.91
CA ILE A 1 -8.92 9.21 21.08
C ILE A 1 -9.03 10.62 21.66
N PRO A 2 -8.02 11.50 21.48
CA PRO A 2 -8.10 12.92 21.87
C PRO A 2 -9.30 13.63 21.22
N GLU A 3 -9.79 14.74 21.84
CA GLU A 3 -10.94 15.49 21.32
C GLU A 3 -10.71 16.07 19.92
N SER A 4 -9.44 16.40 19.60
CA SER A 4 -9.04 16.92 18.29
C SER A 4 -9.05 15.86 17.17
N TRP A 5 -9.16 14.57 17.51
CA TRP A 5 -9.19 13.47 16.54
C TRP A 5 -10.61 13.11 16.16
N LYS A 6 -10.77 12.56 14.94
CA LYS A 6 -12.06 12.07 14.46
C LYS A 6 -11.93 10.62 14.02
N TRP A 7 -12.97 9.83 14.26
CA TRP A 7 -13.10 8.52 13.60
C TRP A 7 -13.69 8.73 12.20
N VAL A 8 -13.01 8.25 11.17
CA VAL A 8 -13.46 8.35 9.78
C VAL A 8 -13.27 7.01 9.07
N ARG A 9 -14.05 6.75 8.02
CA ARG A 9 -13.77 5.62 7.13
C ARG A 9 -12.57 5.96 6.26
N PHE A 10 -11.61 5.05 6.15
CA PHE A 10 -10.33 5.29 5.46
C PHE A 10 -10.54 5.74 4.01
N GLY A 11 -11.44 5.06 3.28
CA GLY A 11 -11.75 5.42 1.89
C GLY A 11 -12.35 6.79 1.66
N MET A 12 -12.80 7.49 2.72
CA MET A 12 -13.32 8.87 2.59
C MET A 12 -12.22 9.93 2.57
N VAL A 13 -11.00 9.57 2.95
CA VAL A 13 -9.89 10.52 3.18
C VAL A 13 -8.65 10.22 2.34
N ILE A 14 -8.75 9.24 1.44
CA ILE A 14 -7.68 8.81 0.52
C ILE A 14 -8.25 8.52 -0.87
N ASP A 15 -7.40 8.60 -1.91
CA ASP A 15 -7.68 8.01 -3.22
C ASP A 15 -7.15 6.59 -3.30
N MET A 16 -7.99 5.65 -3.77
CA MET A 16 -7.64 4.24 -3.89
C MET A 16 -7.82 3.75 -5.33
N LEU A 17 -6.81 3.08 -5.86
CA LEU A 17 -6.88 2.47 -7.19
C LEU A 17 -6.27 1.05 -7.16
N SER A 18 -7.08 0.05 -7.52
CA SER A 18 -6.57 -1.30 -7.80
C SER A 18 -5.82 -1.32 -9.12
N GLY A 19 -4.70 -2.03 -9.18
CA GLY A 19 -3.90 -2.12 -10.39
C GLY A 19 -4.62 -2.74 -11.58
N TYR A 20 -4.08 -2.49 -12.77
CA TYR A 20 -4.64 -2.96 -14.03
C TYR A 20 -4.26 -4.42 -14.34
N ALA A 21 -5.17 -5.15 -14.97
CA ALA A 21 -4.98 -6.54 -15.38
C ALA A 21 -4.22 -6.61 -16.73
N PHE A 22 -2.92 -6.30 -16.71
CA PHE A 22 -2.09 -6.47 -17.88
C PHE A 22 -2.00 -7.96 -18.27
N LYS A 23 -1.93 -8.24 -19.57
CA LYS A 23 -1.85 -9.61 -20.09
C LYS A 23 -0.41 -10.13 -19.93
N SER A 24 -0.24 -11.24 -19.26
CA SER A 24 1.08 -11.82 -18.99
C SER A 24 1.86 -12.22 -20.25
N GLN A 25 1.16 -12.52 -21.36
CA GLN A 25 1.79 -12.79 -22.65
C GLN A 25 2.57 -11.60 -23.23
N ASP A 26 2.22 -10.38 -22.81
CA ASP A 26 2.85 -9.14 -23.27
C ASP A 26 4.09 -8.77 -22.43
N PHE A 27 4.33 -9.49 -21.33
CA PHE A 27 5.44 -9.21 -20.42
C PHE A 27 6.78 -9.52 -21.06
N LYS A 28 7.73 -8.61 -20.89
CA LYS A 28 9.11 -8.71 -21.39
C LYS A 28 10.09 -8.68 -20.22
N GLN A 29 11.30 -9.19 -20.44
CA GLN A 29 12.39 -9.11 -19.46
C GLN A 29 13.00 -7.71 -19.40
N GLU A 30 12.88 -6.94 -20.49
CA GLU A 30 13.35 -5.57 -20.63
C GLU A 30 12.28 -4.74 -21.34
N GLY A 31 12.24 -3.42 -21.11
CA GLY A 31 11.29 -2.51 -21.76
C GLY A 31 11.27 -1.13 -21.12
N ASN A 32 10.46 -0.25 -21.70
CA ASN A 32 10.39 1.14 -21.29
C ASN A 32 9.61 1.34 -19.99
N TYR A 33 8.61 0.49 -19.73
CA TYR A 33 7.68 0.63 -18.62
C TYR A 33 7.75 -0.57 -17.70
N ARG A 34 8.20 -0.34 -16.49
CA ARG A 34 8.29 -1.37 -15.44
C ARG A 34 6.91 -1.68 -14.86
N LEU A 35 6.65 -2.93 -14.53
CA LEU A 35 5.41 -3.36 -13.91
C LEU A 35 5.63 -3.76 -12.45
N LEU A 36 4.88 -3.14 -11.54
CA LEU A 36 4.85 -3.52 -10.14
C LEU A 36 3.71 -4.51 -9.90
N ARG A 37 4.09 -5.76 -9.65
CA ARG A 37 3.19 -6.88 -9.37
C ARG A 37 3.17 -7.21 -7.88
N GLY A 38 2.17 -7.95 -7.42
CA GLY A 38 2.10 -8.43 -6.05
C GLY A 38 3.38 -9.12 -5.56
N ILE A 39 4.10 -9.85 -6.40
CA ILE A 39 5.36 -10.52 -6.04
C ILE A 39 6.48 -9.54 -5.70
N ASN A 40 6.45 -8.35 -6.27
CA ASN A 40 7.46 -7.32 -6.03
C ASN A 40 7.28 -6.62 -4.67
N LEU A 41 6.07 -6.67 -4.09
CA LEU A 41 5.76 -5.96 -2.87
C LEU A 41 6.09 -6.81 -1.64
N GLY A 42 6.97 -6.32 -0.79
CA GLY A 42 7.32 -6.87 0.51
C GLY A 42 6.75 -6.07 1.68
N VAL A 43 7.31 -6.25 2.86
CA VAL A 43 7.06 -5.41 4.04
C VAL A 43 8.09 -4.28 4.01
N ASP A 44 7.63 -3.04 3.96
CA ASP A 44 8.47 -1.82 3.88
C ASP A 44 9.46 -1.77 2.70
N THR A 45 9.35 -2.72 1.76
CA THR A 45 10.28 -2.83 0.64
C THR A 45 9.57 -3.17 -0.67
N ILE A 46 10.17 -2.74 -1.79
CA ILE A 46 9.82 -3.19 -3.12
C ILE A 46 11.01 -3.96 -3.68
N ARG A 47 10.79 -5.20 -4.11
CA ARG A 47 11.82 -6.11 -4.60
C ARG A 47 11.77 -6.19 -6.11
N TRP A 48 12.85 -5.86 -6.78
CA TRP A 48 12.93 -5.81 -8.23
C TRP A 48 13.63 -7.02 -8.88
N ASN A 49 13.88 -8.09 -8.13
CA ASN A 49 14.59 -9.29 -8.61
C ASN A 49 13.82 -10.05 -9.69
N ASP A 50 12.47 -10.00 -9.65
CA ASP A 50 11.59 -10.64 -10.64
C ASP A 50 10.72 -9.55 -11.27
N THR A 51 11.37 -8.68 -12.02
CA THR A 51 10.73 -7.54 -12.69
C THR A 51 10.37 -7.91 -14.13
N VAL A 52 9.21 -7.43 -14.57
CA VAL A 52 8.77 -7.51 -15.95
C VAL A 52 8.42 -6.13 -16.47
N TYR A 53 8.45 -6.00 -17.78
CA TYR A 53 8.29 -4.72 -18.47
C TYR A 53 7.28 -4.81 -19.60
N LEU A 54 6.84 -3.64 -20.08
CA LEU A 54 6.17 -3.46 -21.37
C LEU A 54 6.94 -2.42 -22.20
N ASN A 55 6.91 -2.58 -23.53
CA ASN A 55 7.50 -1.61 -24.43
C ASN A 55 6.57 -0.41 -24.67
N GLU A 56 5.27 -0.65 -24.65
CA GLU A 56 4.25 0.35 -24.92
C GLU A 56 3.11 0.25 -23.90
N ILE A 57 2.55 1.39 -23.54
CA ILE A 57 1.37 1.51 -22.70
C ILE A 57 0.45 2.55 -23.32
N SER A 58 -0.83 2.22 -23.43
CA SER A 58 -1.85 3.16 -23.89
C SER A 58 -1.98 4.33 -22.91
N ASP A 59 -2.13 5.55 -23.42
CA ASP A 59 -2.35 6.78 -22.62
C ASP A 59 -3.55 6.65 -21.68
N LYS A 60 -4.55 5.83 -22.05
CA LYS A 60 -5.72 5.53 -21.22
C LYS A 60 -5.37 4.87 -19.88
N LEU A 61 -4.18 4.27 -19.78
CA LEU A 61 -3.70 3.60 -18.57
C LEU A 61 -2.83 4.51 -17.69
N GLY A 62 -2.72 5.80 -18.01
CA GLY A 62 -1.93 6.77 -17.25
C GLY A 62 -2.29 6.85 -15.76
N ALA A 63 -3.55 6.58 -15.38
CA ALA A 63 -3.99 6.53 -14.00
C ALA A 63 -3.26 5.45 -13.16
N TYR A 64 -2.75 4.40 -13.80
CA TYR A 64 -2.03 3.29 -13.16
C TYR A 64 -0.52 3.55 -13.02
N LYS A 65 -0.01 4.66 -13.55
CA LYS A 65 1.37 5.08 -13.35
C LYS A 65 1.58 5.46 -11.89
N LEU A 66 2.60 4.88 -11.27
CA LEU A 66 2.99 5.18 -9.90
C LEU A 66 3.78 6.49 -9.84
N THR A 67 3.62 7.19 -8.74
CA THR A 67 4.38 8.39 -8.40
C THR A 67 5.03 8.22 -7.03
N ILE A 68 6.16 8.87 -6.82
CA ILE A 68 6.85 8.87 -5.52
C ILE A 68 5.88 9.28 -4.42
N GLY A 69 5.86 8.51 -3.34
CA GLY A 69 4.97 8.71 -2.21
C GLY A 69 3.69 7.85 -2.26
N ASP A 70 3.34 7.22 -3.39
CA ASP A 70 2.21 6.30 -3.42
C ASP A 70 2.40 5.16 -2.41
N VAL A 71 1.38 4.90 -1.60
CA VAL A 71 1.37 3.77 -0.67
C VAL A 71 0.76 2.57 -1.36
N LEU A 72 1.46 1.44 -1.29
CA LEU A 72 1.09 0.20 -1.96
C LEU A 72 0.72 -0.85 -0.92
N LEU A 73 -0.42 -1.53 -1.13
CA LEU A 73 -0.90 -2.64 -0.30
C LEU A 73 -1.14 -3.88 -1.16
N GLY A 74 -0.54 -5.01 -0.77
CA GLY A 74 -0.84 -6.29 -1.39
C GLY A 74 -2.24 -6.78 -1.02
N LEU A 75 -3.07 -7.07 -2.03
CA LEU A 75 -4.45 -7.54 -1.81
C LEU A 75 -4.52 -9.06 -1.65
N ASP A 76 -3.67 -9.82 -2.33
CA ASP A 76 -3.57 -11.27 -2.17
C ASP A 76 -2.41 -11.62 -1.25
N ARG A 77 -2.60 -12.55 -0.34
CA ARG A 77 -1.64 -12.91 0.71
C ARG A 77 -1.03 -11.65 1.34
N PRO A 78 -1.86 -10.77 1.88
CA PRO A 78 -1.38 -9.47 2.38
C PRO A 78 -0.45 -9.63 3.58
N TRP A 79 -0.57 -10.75 4.32
CA TRP A 79 0.29 -11.10 5.45
C TRP A 79 1.29 -12.17 5.05
N ILE A 80 2.53 -11.94 5.40
CA ILE A 80 3.64 -12.89 5.33
C ILE A 80 4.31 -12.97 6.70
N SER A 81 5.31 -13.82 6.86
CA SER A 81 6.01 -14.01 8.16
C SER A 81 6.56 -12.72 8.76
N GLU A 82 7.01 -11.81 7.90
CA GLU A 82 7.60 -10.52 8.27
C GLU A 82 6.56 -9.44 8.60
N GLY A 83 5.30 -9.62 8.21
CA GLY A 83 4.23 -8.65 8.45
C GLY A 83 3.30 -8.44 7.26
N ILE A 84 2.60 -7.30 7.26
CA ILE A 84 1.72 -6.92 6.16
C ILE A 84 2.53 -6.33 4.98
N ARG A 85 2.16 -6.72 3.76
CA ARG A 85 2.83 -6.27 2.52
C ARG A 85 2.36 -4.87 2.16
N VAL A 86 3.02 -3.89 2.76
CA VAL A 86 2.81 -2.44 2.54
C VAL A 86 4.17 -1.79 2.31
N ALA A 87 4.30 -1.00 1.27
CA ALA A 87 5.49 -0.17 1.02
C ALA A 87 5.09 1.19 0.44
N ILE A 88 5.97 2.18 0.56
CA ILE A 88 5.85 3.47 -0.11
C ILE A 88 6.71 3.41 -1.37
N PHE A 89 6.15 3.80 -2.51
CA PHE A 89 6.88 3.86 -3.77
C PHE A 89 7.82 5.07 -3.76
N ASP A 90 9.11 4.85 -4.04
CA ASP A 90 10.17 5.85 -3.94
C ASP A 90 11.14 5.86 -5.14
N ASP A 91 10.70 5.34 -6.29
CA ASP A 91 11.54 5.18 -7.48
C ASP A 91 11.13 6.13 -8.61
N LEU A 92 12.12 6.57 -9.40
CA LEU A 92 11.93 7.48 -10.52
C LEU A 92 11.59 6.78 -11.83
N GLN A 93 11.83 5.47 -11.93
CA GLN A 93 11.55 4.72 -13.15
C GLN A 93 10.05 4.62 -13.41
N ASP A 94 9.64 4.85 -14.65
CA ASP A 94 8.26 4.73 -15.08
C ASP A 94 7.70 3.33 -14.77
N THR A 95 6.87 3.28 -13.74
CA THR A 95 6.35 2.03 -13.17
C THR A 95 4.83 2.06 -13.16
N PHE A 96 4.20 0.97 -13.60
CA PHE A 96 2.75 0.83 -13.66
C PHE A 96 2.26 -0.25 -12.70
N LEU A 97 1.13 0.03 -12.09
CA LEU A 97 0.50 -0.81 -11.07
C LEU A 97 -0.27 -1.95 -11.71
N VAL A 98 0.11 -3.19 -11.37
CA VAL A 98 -0.57 -4.41 -11.83
C VAL A 98 -1.61 -4.85 -10.81
N GLN A 99 -2.67 -5.53 -11.27
CA GLN A 99 -3.73 -6.10 -10.44
C GLN A 99 -3.20 -6.83 -9.18
N ARG A 100 -4.06 -6.94 -8.15
CA ARG A 100 -3.74 -7.53 -6.84
C ARG A 100 -2.82 -6.68 -5.96
N VAL A 101 -2.53 -5.45 -6.39
CA VAL A 101 -1.94 -4.41 -5.56
C VAL A 101 -2.86 -3.19 -5.58
N LEU A 102 -3.09 -2.61 -4.41
CA LEU A 102 -3.86 -1.38 -4.23
C LEU A 102 -2.88 -0.22 -4.04
N ARG A 103 -3.03 0.84 -4.85
CA ARG A 103 -2.41 2.13 -4.62
C ARG A 103 -3.32 2.97 -3.74
N ILE A 104 -2.73 3.61 -2.76
CA ILE A 104 -3.35 4.58 -1.87
C ILE A 104 -2.57 5.87 -1.98
N ARG A 105 -3.27 6.97 -2.25
CA ARG A 105 -2.70 8.31 -2.43
C ARG A 105 -3.43 9.31 -1.56
N GLU A 106 -2.69 10.25 -0.98
CA GLU A 106 -3.27 11.33 -0.18
C GLU A 106 -4.14 12.27 -1.03
N ILE A 107 -5.21 12.76 -0.42
CA ILE A 107 -6.09 13.80 -0.98
C ILE A 107 -6.21 15.00 -0.04
N GLY A 108 -5.19 15.23 0.80
CA GLY A 108 -5.08 16.39 1.67
C GLY A 108 -5.52 16.21 3.12
N ALA A 109 -6.17 15.09 3.48
CA ALA A 109 -6.62 14.85 4.86
C ALA A 109 -5.70 13.88 5.63
N VAL A 110 -5.06 12.96 4.94
CA VAL A 110 -4.16 11.93 5.48
C VAL A 110 -2.85 11.96 4.71
N THR A 111 -1.73 12.06 5.41
CA THR A 111 -0.43 11.95 4.76
C THR A 111 -0.11 10.51 4.37
N ASN A 112 0.60 10.29 3.25
CA ASN A 112 0.97 8.95 2.78
C ASN A 112 1.71 8.14 3.86
N LYS A 113 2.62 8.75 4.61
CA LYS A 113 3.33 8.08 5.71
C LYS A 113 2.38 7.66 6.83
N TYR A 114 1.42 8.51 7.20
CA TYR A 114 0.44 8.14 8.21
C TYR A 114 -0.50 7.04 7.72
N ALA A 115 -0.92 7.10 6.44
CA ALA A 115 -1.69 6.02 5.80
C ALA A 115 -0.94 4.67 5.87
N ALA A 116 0.36 4.66 5.56
CA ALA A 116 1.18 3.46 5.67
C ALA A 116 1.27 2.92 7.11
N LEU A 117 1.36 3.79 8.12
CA LEU A 117 1.32 3.39 9.53
C LEU A 117 -0.02 2.77 9.92
N ILE A 118 -1.14 3.36 9.48
CA ILE A 118 -2.48 2.80 9.72
C ILE A 118 -2.59 1.39 9.13
N LEU A 119 -2.16 1.18 7.90
CA LEU A 119 -2.21 -0.13 7.25
C LEU A 119 -1.40 -1.19 7.98
N ARG A 120 -0.31 -0.82 8.67
CA ARG A 120 0.53 -1.72 9.47
C ARG A 120 0.04 -1.91 10.90
N SER A 121 -0.94 -1.14 11.33
CA SER A 121 -1.43 -1.19 12.71
C SER A 121 -2.26 -2.45 12.98
N ALA A 122 -2.27 -2.90 14.23
CA ALA A 122 -3.16 -3.96 14.69
C ALA A 122 -4.64 -3.59 14.49
N LEU A 123 -4.99 -2.30 14.57
CA LEU A 123 -6.34 -1.83 14.30
C LEU A 123 -6.79 -2.19 12.88
N PHE A 124 -5.96 -1.88 11.87
CA PHE A 124 -6.26 -2.21 10.48
C PHE A 124 -6.28 -3.72 10.27
N MET A 125 -5.24 -4.42 10.72
CA MET A 125 -5.13 -5.87 10.54
C MET A 125 -6.32 -6.61 11.14
N ASN A 126 -6.76 -6.27 12.34
CA ASN A 126 -7.92 -6.90 12.98
C ASN A 126 -9.23 -6.58 12.24
N ALA A 127 -9.35 -5.37 11.67
CA ALA A 127 -10.55 -4.97 10.93
C ALA A 127 -10.72 -5.70 9.59
N VAL A 128 -9.61 -6.08 8.94
CA VAL A 128 -9.62 -6.77 7.63
C VAL A 128 -9.28 -8.26 7.72
N ALA A 129 -9.00 -8.77 8.92
CA ALA A 129 -8.70 -10.18 9.13
C ALA A 129 -9.85 -11.07 8.60
N PRO A 130 -9.54 -12.16 7.88
CA PRO A 130 -10.58 -13.04 7.36
C PRO A 130 -11.36 -13.67 8.53
N GLN A 131 -12.68 -13.55 8.51
CA GLN A 131 -13.58 -14.20 9.46
C GLN A 131 -13.82 -15.68 9.12
N THR A 132 -13.09 -16.24 8.16
CA THR A 132 -13.33 -17.59 7.63
C THR A 132 -12.21 -18.55 7.95
N THR A 133 -12.58 -19.66 8.57
CA THR A 133 -11.77 -20.88 8.76
C THR A 133 -11.73 -21.72 7.47
N GLY A 134 -11.22 -21.21 6.36
CA GLY A 134 -11.21 -21.92 5.06
C GLY A 134 -9.82 -21.96 4.42
N ILE A 135 -9.61 -22.93 3.52
CA ILE A 135 -8.34 -23.19 2.78
C ILE A 135 -8.07 -22.13 1.66
N SER A 136 -8.86 -21.06 1.60
CA SER A 136 -8.68 -20.03 0.56
C SER A 136 -7.47 -19.13 0.84
N VAL A 137 -6.79 -18.73 -0.23
CA VAL A 137 -5.72 -17.72 -0.14
C VAL A 137 -6.29 -16.46 0.52
N PRO A 138 -5.69 -15.94 1.60
CA PRO A 138 -6.14 -14.72 2.22
C PRO A 138 -6.16 -13.57 1.20
N HIS A 139 -7.28 -12.89 1.13
CA HIS A 139 -7.50 -11.77 0.20
C HIS A 139 -8.19 -10.62 0.93
N ILE A 140 -7.76 -9.39 0.66
CA ILE A 140 -8.41 -8.16 1.11
C ILE A 140 -8.96 -7.43 -0.11
N SER A 141 -10.23 -7.04 -0.07
CA SER A 141 -10.82 -6.21 -1.13
C SER A 141 -10.60 -4.72 -0.86
N PRO A 142 -10.54 -3.87 -1.91
CA PRO A 142 -10.49 -2.42 -1.74
C PRO A 142 -11.64 -1.87 -0.89
N THR A 143 -12.82 -2.46 -1.01
CA THR A 143 -14.00 -2.08 -0.22
C THR A 143 -13.79 -2.35 1.27
N GLN A 144 -13.19 -3.48 1.65
CA GLN A 144 -12.82 -3.74 3.04
C GLN A 144 -11.82 -2.71 3.55
N VAL A 145 -10.77 -2.40 2.77
CA VAL A 145 -9.78 -1.37 3.12
C VAL A 145 -10.45 -0.02 3.36
N GLY A 146 -11.30 0.42 2.42
CA GLY A 146 -11.99 1.71 2.52
C GLY A 146 -12.98 1.82 3.67
N ASN A 147 -13.57 0.71 4.12
CA ASN A 147 -14.55 0.68 5.20
C ASN A 147 -13.91 0.66 6.61
N VAL A 148 -12.61 0.45 6.73
CA VAL A 148 -11.93 0.49 8.04
C VAL A 148 -12.11 1.86 8.67
N ALA A 149 -12.61 1.89 9.91
CA ALA A 149 -12.63 3.10 10.72
C ALA A 149 -11.22 3.37 11.26
N ILE A 150 -10.70 4.55 10.96
CA ILE A 150 -9.37 4.98 11.39
C ILE A 150 -9.45 6.22 12.28
N PRO A 151 -8.55 6.38 13.26
CA PRO A 151 -8.41 7.64 13.97
C PRO A 151 -7.68 8.66 13.08
N LEU A 152 -8.26 9.82 12.92
CA LEU A 152 -7.72 10.89 12.08
C LEU A 152 -7.28 12.08 12.96
N PRO A 153 -5.96 12.22 13.23
CA PRO A 153 -5.39 13.41 13.84
C PRO A 153 -5.34 14.58 12.87
N PRO A 154 -5.19 15.83 13.36
CA PRO A 154 -4.76 16.94 12.51
C PRO A 154 -3.43 16.65 11.80
N LEU A 155 -3.22 17.21 10.60
CA LEU A 155 -2.04 16.92 9.77
C LEU A 155 -0.70 17.15 10.49
N ALA A 156 -0.60 18.22 11.29
CA ALA A 156 0.61 18.49 12.08
C ALA A 156 0.90 17.39 13.11
N GLU A 157 -0.15 16.79 13.66
CA GLU A 157 -0.01 15.68 14.61
C GLU A 157 0.32 14.36 13.92
N GLN A 158 -0.26 14.10 12.73
CA GLN A 158 0.13 12.95 11.90
C GLN A 158 1.64 12.95 11.64
N LYS A 159 2.21 14.11 11.25
CA LYS A 159 3.66 14.25 11.03
C LYS A 159 4.46 13.92 12.28
N ARG A 160 4.07 14.48 13.44
CA ARG A 160 4.74 14.20 14.73
C ARG A 160 4.70 12.72 15.12
N ILE A 161 3.55 12.06 14.88
CA ILE A 161 3.40 10.63 15.14
C ILE A 161 4.35 9.82 14.25
N VAL A 162 4.38 10.13 12.95
CA VAL A 162 5.27 9.48 11.98
C VAL A 162 6.72 9.64 12.41
N GLU A 163 7.18 10.87 12.63
CA GLU A 163 8.56 11.18 13.03
C GLU A 163 8.96 10.46 14.32
N LYS A 164 8.05 10.41 15.30
CA LYS A 164 8.31 9.73 16.56
C LYS A 164 8.46 8.21 16.39
N LEU A 165 7.61 7.62 15.56
CA LEU A 165 7.68 6.18 15.29
C LEU A 165 8.91 5.81 14.43
N GLU A 166 9.26 6.62 13.45
CA GLU A 166 10.49 6.44 12.66
C GLU A 166 11.76 6.49 13.54
N GLN A 167 11.75 7.23 14.65
CA GLN A 167 12.84 7.25 15.63
C GLN A 167 12.85 6.03 16.56
N LEU A 168 11.66 5.56 16.98
CA LEU A 168 11.54 4.52 18.01
C LEU A 168 11.63 3.09 17.45
N LEU A 169 11.01 2.83 16.29
CA LEU A 169 10.95 1.49 15.71
C LEU A 169 12.34 0.85 15.50
N PRO A 170 13.35 1.55 14.95
CA PRO A 170 14.69 0.99 14.82
C PRO A 170 15.36 0.66 16.16
N LEU A 171 15.00 1.37 17.24
CA LEU A 171 15.51 1.06 18.58
C LEU A 171 14.90 -0.24 19.11
N CYS A 172 13.60 -0.47 18.87
CA CYS A 172 12.92 -1.70 19.26
C CYS A 172 13.47 -2.94 18.51
N GLU A 173 13.85 -2.77 17.24
CA GLU A 173 14.45 -3.86 16.45
C GLU A 173 15.82 -4.31 16.96
N ARG A 174 16.61 -3.39 17.54
CA ARG A 174 17.92 -3.70 18.15
C ARG A 174 17.83 -4.47 19.46
N LEU A 175 16.62 -4.56 20.05
CA LEU A 175 16.39 -5.23 21.33
C LEU A 175 15.86 -6.68 21.15
N LYS A 176 15.67 -7.13 19.91
CA LYS A 176 15.29 -8.51 19.56
C LYS A 176 16.54 -9.35 19.30
#